data_40e6833a9f11b1655723697ccef9ae94
#
_entry.id   40e6833a9f11b1655723697ccef9ae94
#
_cell.length_a   1.000
_cell.length_b   1.000
_cell.length_c   1.000
_cell.angle_alpha   90.00
_cell.angle_beta   90.00
_cell.angle_gamma   90.00
#
_symmetry.space_group_name_H-M   'P 1'
#
loop_
_entity.id
_entity.type
_entity.pdbx_description
1 polymer ?
#
loop_
_entity_poly.entity_id
_entity_poly.type
_entity_poly.pdbx_seq_one_letter_code
_entity_poly.pdbx_strand_id
1 'polypeptide(L)'
;MSGELLKKAIEAFTDFIHAQTGEDVNVGDVRFAFQVKCLQNYKYIITNIAIPGYIAELTYNGDKGELYVDCYCKMGNDVFTEKEESK
;
A
#
# COMPACT_ATOMS: atom_id res chain seq x y z
N MET A 1 -0.49 7.19 16.37
CA MET A 1 0.60 7.33 15.38
C MET A 1 0.68 8.77 14.93
N SER A 2 1.87 9.30 14.78
CA SER A 2 2.05 10.69 14.36
C SER A 2 1.89 10.86 12.85
N GLY A 3 1.51 12.07 12.43
CA GLY A 3 1.43 12.40 11.01
C GLY A 3 2.77 12.30 10.31
N GLU A 4 3.85 12.54 11.05
CA GLU A 4 5.21 12.45 10.52
C GLU A 4 5.57 11.04 10.09
N LEU A 5 5.21 10.03 10.91
CA LEU A 5 5.47 8.64 10.55
C LEU A 5 4.66 8.22 9.33
N LEU A 6 3.40 8.63 9.29
CA LEU A 6 2.56 8.30 8.15
C LEU A 6 3.09 8.93 6.88
N LYS A 7 3.54 10.18 6.95
CA LYS A 7 4.13 10.88 5.81
C LYS A 7 5.37 10.15 5.31
N LYS A 8 6.24 9.70 6.23
CA LYS A 8 7.44 8.95 5.85
C LYS A 8 7.08 7.63 5.17
N ALA A 9 6.03 6.97 5.64
CA ALA A 9 5.57 5.72 5.05
C ALA A 9 5.07 5.94 3.61
N ILE A 10 4.31 7.00 3.39
CA ILE A 10 3.80 7.33 2.06
C ILE A 10 4.97 7.66 1.13
N GLU A 11 5.95 8.41 1.61
CA GLU A 11 7.15 8.73 0.83
C GLU A 11 7.94 7.48 0.48
N ALA A 12 8.08 6.54 1.44
CA ALA A 12 8.76 5.28 1.19
C ALA A 12 8.05 4.48 0.09
N PHE A 13 6.72 4.50 0.09
CA PHE A 13 5.94 3.81 -0.92
C PHE A 13 6.14 4.43 -2.31
N THR A 14 6.05 5.76 -2.41
CA THR A 14 6.25 6.42 -3.70
C THR A 14 7.69 6.26 -4.20
N ASP A 15 8.67 6.26 -3.29
CA ASP A 15 10.06 6.01 -3.64
C ASP A 15 10.25 4.58 -4.16
N PHE A 16 9.57 3.61 -3.56
CA PHE A 16 9.60 2.23 -4.01
C PHE A 16 9.10 2.12 -5.45
N ILE A 17 7.97 2.77 -5.76
CA ILE A 17 7.41 2.75 -7.11
C ILE A 17 8.40 3.39 -8.10
N HIS A 18 9.00 4.50 -7.74
CA HIS A 18 9.98 5.15 -8.58
C HIS A 18 11.18 4.24 -8.86
N ALA A 19 11.67 3.56 -7.84
CA ALA A 19 12.81 2.65 -7.99
C ALA A 19 12.47 1.48 -8.92
N GLN A 20 11.22 1.04 -8.92
CA GLN A 20 10.79 -0.10 -9.74
C GLN A 20 10.46 0.28 -11.18
N THR A 21 9.93 1.48 -11.39
CA THR A 21 9.37 1.86 -12.70
C THR A 21 10.05 3.04 -13.35
N GLY A 22 10.80 3.84 -12.60
CA GLY A 22 11.35 5.09 -13.10
C GLY A 22 10.33 6.22 -13.15
N GLU A 23 9.07 5.93 -12.79
CA GLU A 23 7.99 6.91 -12.80
C GLU A 23 7.83 7.57 -11.44
N ASP A 24 7.44 8.85 -11.44
CA ASP A 24 7.16 9.58 -10.20
C ASP A 24 5.68 9.48 -9.86
N VAL A 25 5.40 9.15 -8.60
CA VAL A 25 4.04 9.14 -8.07
C VAL A 25 3.97 10.21 -7.00
N ASN A 26 2.98 11.08 -7.11
CA ASN A 26 2.77 12.15 -6.14
C ASN A 26 2.10 11.60 -4.89
N VAL A 27 2.41 12.21 -3.76
CA VAL A 27 1.75 11.86 -2.49
C VAL A 27 0.23 11.98 -2.63
N GLY A 28 -0.25 12.94 -3.39
CA GLY A 28 -1.68 13.13 -3.63
C GLY A 28 -2.35 11.99 -4.39
N ASP A 29 -1.58 11.11 -5.03
CA ASP A 29 -2.10 9.96 -5.76
C ASP A 29 -2.23 8.72 -4.88
N VAL A 30 -1.79 8.79 -3.64
CA VAL A 30 -1.85 7.66 -2.71
C VAL A 30 -3.22 7.62 -2.05
N ARG A 31 -3.78 6.41 -1.94
CA ARG A 31 -5.10 6.19 -1.35
C ARG A 31 -5.04 5.12 -0.28
N PHE A 32 -5.83 5.31 0.76
CA PHE A 32 -6.01 4.28 1.79
C PHE A 32 -7.11 3.34 1.32
N ALA A 33 -6.75 2.09 1.08
CA ALA A 33 -7.71 1.08 0.65
C ALA A 33 -8.33 0.34 1.82
N PHE A 34 -7.61 0.26 2.94
CA PHE A 34 -8.05 -0.50 4.10
C PHE A 34 -7.40 0.05 5.35
N GLN A 35 -8.16 0.03 6.44
CA GLN A 35 -7.66 0.50 7.73
C GLN A 35 -8.35 -0.27 8.84
N VAL A 36 -7.57 -0.75 9.80
CA VAL A 36 -8.11 -1.41 10.99
C VAL A 36 -7.29 -0.98 12.20
N LYS A 37 -7.96 -0.87 13.33
CA LYS A 37 -7.33 -0.57 14.60
C LYS A 37 -7.68 -1.67 15.59
N CYS A 38 -6.67 -2.17 16.30
CA CYS A 38 -6.86 -3.12 17.40
C CYS A 38 -6.02 -2.64 18.59
N LEU A 39 -6.70 -2.16 19.61
CA LEU A 39 -6.06 -1.57 20.78
C LEU A 39 -5.17 -0.39 20.36
N GLN A 40 -3.87 -0.49 20.55
CA GLN A 40 -2.92 0.57 20.19
C GLN A 40 -2.24 0.34 18.84
N ASN A 41 -2.63 -0.75 18.17
CA ASN A 41 -2.03 -1.12 16.89
C ASN A 41 -2.94 -0.75 15.74
N TYR A 42 -2.32 -0.35 14.63
CA TYR A 42 -3.04 0.03 13.41
C TYR A 42 -2.48 -0.73 12.23
N LYS A 43 -3.34 -1.09 11.31
CA LYS A 43 -2.91 -1.64 10.03
C LYS A 43 -3.61 -0.90 8.90
N TYR A 44 -2.84 -0.52 7.90
CA TYR A 44 -3.36 0.17 6.71
C TYR A 44 -2.86 -0.54 5.47
N ILE A 45 -3.70 -0.56 4.46
CA ILE A 45 -3.27 -0.91 3.11
C ILE A 45 -3.38 0.37 2.29
N ILE A 46 -2.30 0.78 1.66
CA ILE A 46 -2.32 1.96 0.79
C ILE A 46 -2.03 1.53 -0.64
N THR A 47 -2.59 2.27 -1.56
CA THR A 47 -2.41 2.07 -2.99
C THR A 47 -2.23 3.43 -3.63
N ASN A 48 -2.08 3.46 -4.95
CA ASN A 48 -1.98 4.71 -5.69
C ASN A 48 -2.82 4.63 -6.96
N ILE A 49 -3.21 5.78 -7.48
CA ILE A 49 -4.06 5.86 -8.66
C ILE A 49 -3.27 6.08 -9.97
N ALA A 50 -1.96 6.25 -9.85
CA ALA A 50 -1.12 6.57 -11.01
C ALA A 50 -0.54 5.33 -11.69
N ILE A 51 0.04 4.43 -10.91
CA ILE A 51 0.74 3.24 -11.43
C ILE A 51 0.08 1.99 -10.84
N PRO A 52 -0.65 1.22 -11.65
CA PRO A 52 -1.35 0.03 -11.14
C PRO A 52 -0.38 -1.06 -10.67
N GLY A 53 -0.86 -1.88 -9.75
CA GLY A 53 -0.12 -3.07 -9.32
C GLY A 53 0.81 -2.87 -8.14
N TYR A 54 0.82 -1.69 -7.54
CA TYR A 54 1.67 -1.40 -6.37
C TYR A 54 0.83 -1.08 -5.15
N ILE A 55 1.11 -1.76 -4.06
CA ILE A 55 0.46 -1.51 -2.78
C ILE A 55 1.51 -1.53 -1.67
N ALA A 56 1.16 -0.99 -0.52
CA ALA A 56 1.99 -1.13 0.67
C ALA A 56 1.11 -1.48 1.85
N GLU A 57 1.66 -2.30 2.73
CA GLU A 57 1.02 -2.64 3.99
C GLU A 57 1.78 -1.91 5.09
N LEU A 58 1.07 -1.09 5.85
CA LEU A 58 1.63 -0.33 6.95
C LEU A 58 1.16 -0.96 8.24
N THR A 59 2.10 -1.31 9.12
CA THR A 59 1.78 -1.91 10.41
C THR A 59 2.39 -1.06 11.51
N TYR A 60 1.55 -0.45 12.33
CA TYR A 60 2.00 0.38 13.44
C TYR A 60 1.84 -0.37 14.76
N ASN A 61 2.95 -0.47 15.50
CA ASN A 61 2.96 -1.02 16.85
C ASN A 61 2.98 0.14 17.82
N GLY A 62 1.84 0.40 18.46
CA GLY A 62 1.69 1.54 19.36
C GLY A 62 2.52 1.43 20.62
N ASP A 63 2.79 0.22 21.09
CA ASP A 63 3.59 0.02 22.30
C ASP A 63 5.04 0.42 22.10
N LYS A 64 5.56 0.23 20.89
CA LYS A 64 6.96 0.55 20.57
C LYS A 64 7.10 1.84 19.79
N GLY A 65 5.99 2.41 19.30
CA GLY A 65 6.03 3.60 18.47
C GLY A 65 6.71 3.37 17.13
N GLU A 66 6.58 2.15 16.57
CA GLU A 66 7.23 1.77 15.33
C GLU A 66 6.23 1.55 14.22
N LEU A 67 6.58 2.00 13.03
CA LEU A 67 5.77 1.80 11.83
C LEU A 67 6.57 0.98 10.82
N TYR A 68 6.01 -0.15 10.41
CA TYR A 68 6.60 -1.01 9.40
C TYR A 68 5.92 -0.74 8.07
N VAL A 69 6.71 -0.65 7.01
CA VAL A 69 6.22 -0.38 5.65
C VAL A 69 6.68 -1.53 4.75
N ASP A 70 5.73 -2.32 4.29
CA ASP A 70 6.01 -3.45 3.41
C ASP A 70 5.41 -3.13 2.04
N CYS A 71 6.27 -3.00 1.04
CA CYS A 71 5.87 -2.62 -0.31
C CYS A 71 5.82 -3.84 -1.21
N TYR A 72 4.78 -3.91 -2.05
CA TYR A 72 4.55 -5.06 -2.94
C TYR A 72 4.21 -4.60 -4.33
N CYS A 73 4.62 -5.39 -5.32
CA CYS A 73 4.16 -5.21 -6.68
C CYS A 73 3.48 -6.48 -7.17
N LYS A 74 2.49 -6.32 -8.03
CA LYS A 74 1.77 -7.45 -8.60
C LYS A 74 2.69 -8.21 -9.56
N MET A 75 2.78 -9.53 -9.37
CA MET A 75 3.65 -10.39 -10.16
C MET A 75 2.89 -11.23 -11.18
N GLY A 76 1.58 -11.32 -11.06
CA GLY A 76 0.80 -12.13 -11.98
C GLY A 76 -0.67 -11.76 -11.95
N ASN A 77 -1.39 -12.21 -12.97
CA ASN A 77 -2.81 -11.94 -13.09
C ASN A 77 -3.48 -13.06 -13.89
N ASP A 78 -4.53 -13.63 -13.32
CA ASP A 78 -5.38 -14.60 -13.99
C ASP A 78 -6.81 -14.08 -13.99
N VAL A 79 -7.56 -14.44 -15.02
CA VAL A 79 -8.95 -14.03 -15.16
C VAL A 79 -9.84 -15.26 -15.31
N PHE A 80 -10.84 -15.35 -14.47
CA PHE A 80 -11.83 -16.43 -14.53
C PHE A 80 -13.20 -15.78 -14.67
N THR A 81 -14.01 -16.29 -15.62
CA THR A 81 -15.35 -15.77 -15.83
C THR A 81 -16.36 -16.91 -15.74
N GLU A 82 -17.55 -16.60 -15.26
CA GLU A 82 -18.59 -17.58 -15.16
C GLU A 82 -19.07 -18.08 -16.53
N LYS A 83 -18.93 -17.27 -17.56
CA LYS A 83 -19.35 -17.65 -18.91
C LYS A 83 -18.55 -18.82 -19.47
N GLU A 84 -17.30 -18.94 -19.09
CA GLU A 84 -16.44 -20.02 -19.56
C GLU A 84 -16.83 -21.36 -18.95
N GLU A 85 -17.43 -21.33 -17.80
CA GLU A 85 -17.81 -22.54 -17.08
C GLU A 85 -19.08 -23.16 -17.60
N SER A 86 -19.85 -22.42 -18.36
CA SER A 86 -21.10 -22.89 -18.87
C SER A 86 -20.99 -23.78 -20.10
N LYS A 87 -19.82 -24.06 -20.51
CA LYS A 87 -19.59 -24.90 -21.68
C LYS A 87 -19.98 -26.35 -21.53
#